data_96ecb9ce529503e110df22f157256b20
#
_entry.id   96ecb9ce529503e110df22f157256b20
#
_cell.length_a   1.000
_cell.length_b   1.000
_cell.length_c   1.000
_cell.angle_alpha   90.00
_cell.angle_beta   90.00
_cell.angle_gamma   90.00
#
_symmetry.space_group_name_H-M   'P 1'
#
loop_
_entity.id
_entity.type
_entity.pdbx_description
1 polymer ?
#
loop_
_entity_poly.entity_id
_entity_poly.type
_entity_poly.pdbx_seq_one_letter_code
_entity_poly.pdbx_strand_id
1 'polypeptide(L)'
;MLTLTDLFCGAGGSSTGAITVPGVRVRMAANHARYAVDTHQANHPDADHDCADLSQVEPRRYPRTDILWASPECTNHSVAKGRKRGHGAHSDGLFAEDGTDEAAVRSRATMHDVPRFAEVHRYRAIIVENVVDAYWWGPEQAPGAAFQAWLSTLHAWGYEHHIVWLNSMHAARFGPAAPQSRDRMYVLLWRKGERRPDFDKWTRPEAECPTHGRVRAMQAFKRPDRRWGRYGARAQYAWRCPRTECRNAVVEPEVRPAAEVIDWGLPAVAIGERRRPLAADTMRRIRAGFTAFAEPLAVPVEGRDGKRAAPVSAPLRTVTTRNETGIALPPYMVELRGGGSSHRAITQPLATVCASGNHHGIVTAPDLVVPYYSNGTARPASRPLPTVTTVERHGALYGGTVSSLEECRFRMLEPHEYAAAMAFPATYRLLARDKRTRVLMLGNAVTPPAARDLIAMVSEAITGQELQPCA
;
A
#
# COMPACT_ATOMS: atom_id res chain seq x y z
N MET A 1 -6.80 21.22 21.87
CA MET A 1 -7.27 20.13 20.98
C MET A 1 -7.36 20.71 19.58
N LEU A 2 -6.68 20.12 18.60
CA LEU A 2 -6.73 20.53 17.20
C LEU A 2 -7.91 19.87 16.50
N THR A 3 -8.50 20.59 15.56
CA THR A 3 -9.63 20.10 14.76
C THR A 3 -9.22 19.92 13.30
N LEU A 4 -9.76 18.88 12.65
CA LEU A 4 -9.44 18.51 11.28
C LEU A 4 -10.69 18.43 10.41
N THR A 5 -10.60 18.98 9.20
CA THR A 5 -11.54 18.74 8.10
C THR A 5 -10.90 17.73 7.12
N ASP A 6 -11.64 16.69 6.73
CA ASP A 6 -11.22 15.64 5.79
C ASP A 6 -12.03 15.74 4.49
N LEU A 7 -11.47 16.36 3.47
CA LEU A 7 -12.09 16.48 2.15
C LEU A 7 -11.66 15.31 1.26
N PHE A 8 -12.62 14.78 0.50
CA PHE A 8 -12.46 13.55 -0.30
C PHE A 8 -12.11 12.35 0.59
N CYS A 9 -12.76 12.25 1.76
CA CYS A 9 -12.43 11.34 2.85
C CYS A 9 -12.41 9.84 2.47
N GLY A 10 -13.04 9.45 1.36
CA GLY A 10 -13.06 8.07 0.87
C GLY A 10 -13.52 7.06 1.93
N ALA A 11 -12.74 6.00 2.11
CA ALA A 11 -12.99 5.03 3.18
C ALA A 11 -12.53 5.48 4.57
N GLY A 12 -12.13 6.75 4.78
CA GLY A 12 -11.78 7.28 6.10
C GLY A 12 -10.38 6.93 6.63
N GLY A 13 -9.44 6.56 5.74
CA GLY A 13 -8.08 6.21 6.19
C GLY A 13 -7.32 7.38 6.81
N SER A 14 -7.48 8.59 6.27
CA SER A 14 -6.97 9.85 6.82
C SER A 14 -7.51 10.14 8.21
N SER A 15 -8.83 10.07 8.37
CA SER A 15 -9.52 10.27 9.65
C SER A 15 -9.15 9.20 10.67
N THR A 16 -9.03 7.91 10.24
CA THR A 16 -8.58 6.81 11.10
C THR A 16 -7.16 7.06 11.62
N GLY A 17 -6.26 7.57 10.77
CA GLY A 17 -4.93 8.00 11.22
C GLY A 17 -4.98 9.21 12.16
N ALA A 18 -5.81 10.20 11.84
CA ALA A 18 -5.94 11.44 12.62
C ALA A 18 -6.34 11.22 14.07
N ILE A 19 -7.36 10.38 14.31
CA ILE A 19 -7.87 10.13 15.68
C ILE A 19 -6.90 9.37 16.58
N THR A 20 -5.85 8.78 16.02
CA THR A 20 -4.78 8.14 16.82
C THR A 20 -3.72 9.14 17.29
N VAL A 21 -3.76 10.37 16.80
CA VAL A 21 -2.84 11.43 17.22
C VAL A 21 -3.40 12.15 18.44
N PRO A 22 -2.69 12.17 19.59
CA PRO A 22 -3.17 12.83 20.79
C PRO A 22 -3.52 14.30 20.54
N GLY A 23 -4.68 14.73 21.02
CA GLY A 23 -5.13 16.11 20.93
C GLY A 23 -5.67 16.51 19.54
N VAL A 24 -5.87 15.56 18.62
CA VAL A 24 -6.51 15.79 17.30
C VAL A 24 -7.88 15.13 17.27
N ARG A 25 -8.86 15.80 16.68
CA ARG A 25 -10.18 15.25 16.37
C ARG A 25 -10.62 15.62 14.96
N VAL A 26 -11.29 14.71 14.29
CA VAL A 26 -11.97 15.00 13.02
C VAL A 26 -13.28 15.72 13.33
N ARG A 27 -13.48 16.89 12.73
CA ARG A 27 -14.68 17.72 12.94
C ARG A 27 -15.64 17.59 11.76
N MET A 28 -15.10 17.47 10.55
CA MET A 28 -15.88 17.44 9.32
C MET A 28 -15.26 16.46 8.33
N ALA A 29 -16.07 15.65 7.69
CA ALA A 29 -15.65 14.76 6.61
C ALA A 29 -16.62 14.84 5.42
N ALA A 30 -16.11 14.94 4.21
CA ALA A 30 -16.94 15.08 3.01
C ALA A 30 -16.45 14.26 1.83
N ASN A 31 -17.40 13.71 1.09
CA ASN A 31 -17.15 12.96 -0.16
C ASN A 31 -18.41 12.97 -1.02
N HIS A 32 -18.26 12.88 -2.36
CA HIS A 32 -19.40 12.79 -3.27
C HIS A 32 -20.07 11.40 -3.30
N ALA A 33 -19.35 10.34 -2.91
CA ALA A 33 -19.83 8.97 -2.97
C ALA A 33 -20.54 8.58 -1.67
N ARG A 34 -21.84 8.29 -1.74
CA ARG A 34 -22.69 7.96 -0.59
C ARG A 34 -22.13 6.81 0.24
N TYR A 35 -21.69 5.71 -0.41
CA TYR A 35 -21.11 4.55 0.28
C TYR A 35 -19.82 4.89 1.06
N ALA A 36 -19.07 5.89 0.60
CA ALA A 36 -17.87 6.36 1.30
C ALA A 36 -18.26 7.14 2.57
N VAL A 37 -19.23 8.05 2.45
CA VAL A 37 -19.76 8.84 3.58
C VAL A 37 -20.40 7.92 4.62
N ASP A 38 -21.23 6.95 4.21
CA ASP A 38 -21.88 5.99 5.13
C ASP A 38 -20.82 5.14 5.87
N THR A 39 -19.78 4.70 5.15
CA THR A 39 -18.65 3.97 5.77
C THR A 39 -17.91 4.85 6.76
N HIS A 40 -17.60 6.10 6.37
CA HIS A 40 -16.91 7.04 7.24
C HIS A 40 -17.72 7.31 8.51
N GLN A 41 -19.00 7.60 8.39
CA GLN A 41 -19.91 7.86 9.52
C GLN A 41 -20.02 6.68 10.47
N ALA A 42 -20.04 5.46 9.95
CA ALA A 42 -20.10 4.26 10.77
C ALA A 42 -18.86 4.00 11.61
N ASN A 43 -17.71 4.56 11.23
CA ASN A 43 -16.43 4.39 11.93
C ASN A 43 -15.98 5.67 12.66
N HIS A 44 -16.51 6.83 12.31
CA HIS A 44 -16.19 8.14 12.89
C HIS A 44 -17.47 8.92 13.18
N PRO A 45 -18.33 8.42 14.09
CA PRO A 45 -19.66 9.04 14.34
C PRO A 45 -19.59 10.43 14.95
N ASP A 46 -18.47 10.81 15.57
CA ASP A 46 -18.28 12.11 16.22
C ASP A 46 -17.97 13.26 15.25
N ALA A 47 -17.75 12.95 13.96
CA ALA A 47 -17.53 13.95 12.93
C ALA A 47 -18.83 14.32 12.24
N ASP A 48 -18.96 15.57 11.78
CA ASP A 48 -20.00 15.96 10.85
C ASP A 48 -19.70 15.37 9.45
N HIS A 49 -20.75 15.02 8.71
CA HIS A 49 -20.61 14.38 7.40
C HIS A 49 -21.39 15.12 6.32
N ASP A 50 -20.80 15.30 5.14
CA ASP A 50 -21.50 15.81 3.96
C ASP A 50 -21.27 14.90 2.76
N CYS A 51 -22.38 14.53 2.10
CA CYS A 51 -22.36 13.75 0.86
C CYS A 51 -22.64 14.71 -0.31
N ALA A 52 -21.60 15.38 -0.78
CA ALA A 52 -21.72 16.43 -1.78
C ALA A 52 -20.54 16.43 -2.79
N ASP A 53 -20.81 16.93 -3.99
CA ASP A 53 -19.76 17.33 -4.93
C ASP A 53 -19.10 18.59 -4.39
N LEU A 54 -17.85 18.46 -3.93
CA LEU A 54 -17.12 19.56 -3.27
C LEU A 54 -16.92 20.76 -4.19
N SER A 55 -16.92 20.58 -5.50
CA SER A 55 -16.83 21.70 -6.46
C SER A 55 -18.05 22.61 -6.42
N GLN A 56 -19.19 22.09 -5.95
CA GLN A 56 -20.46 22.82 -5.82
C GLN A 56 -20.73 23.33 -4.39
N VAL A 57 -19.91 22.94 -3.42
CA VAL A 57 -20.08 23.36 -2.02
C VAL A 57 -19.49 24.75 -1.81
N GLU A 58 -20.26 25.64 -1.18
CA GLU A 58 -19.74 26.90 -0.63
C GLU A 58 -18.90 26.56 0.62
N PRO A 59 -17.58 26.82 0.64
CA PRO A 59 -16.71 26.43 1.76
C PRO A 59 -17.17 26.96 3.13
N ARG A 60 -17.81 28.14 3.18
CA ARG A 60 -18.31 28.75 4.44
C ARG A 60 -19.36 27.91 5.16
N ARG A 61 -19.99 26.95 4.48
CA ARG A 61 -20.94 26.00 5.10
C ARG A 61 -20.27 25.02 6.05
N TYR A 62 -18.96 24.80 5.90
CA TYR A 62 -18.22 23.88 6.75
C TYR A 62 -17.65 24.59 7.98
N PRO A 63 -17.48 23.86 9.10
CA PRO A 63 -16.90 24.45 10.30
C PRO A 63 -15.43 24.83 10.07
N ARG A 64 -15.01 25.92 10.71
CA ARG A 64 -13.60 26.28 10.72
C ARG A 64 -12.81 25.28 11.55
N THR A 65 -11.70 24.78 11.00
CA THR A 65 -10.79 23.84 11.67
C THR A 65 -9.33 24.29 11.55
N ASP A 66 -8.46 23.67 12.35
CA ASP A 66 -7.03 23.99 12.37
C ASP A 66 -6.30 23.36 11.19
N ILE A 67 -6.65 22.12 10.85
CA ILE A 67 -5.97 21.29 9.84
C ILE A 67 -6.97 20.93 8.74
N LEU A 68 -6.52 21.02 7.49
CA LEU A 68 -7.19 20.44 6.35
C LEU A 68 -6.40 19.20 5.90
N TRP A 69 -7.09 18.06 5.80
CA TRP A 69 -6.65 16.94 4.98
C TRP A 69 -7.49 16.92 3.70
N ALA A 70 -6.84 16.75 2.54
CA ALA A 70 -7.54 16.59 1.28
C ALA A 70 -6.88 15.52 0.42
N SER A 71 -7.69 14.59 -0.12
CA SER A 71 -7.25 13.54 -1.04
C SER A 71 -8.00 13.67 -2.38
N PRO A 72 -7.71 14.71 -3.19
CA PRO A 72 -8.37 14.93 -4.48
C PRO A 72 -8.21 13.73 -5.41
N GLU A 73 -9.17 13.53 -6.29
CA GLU A 73 -9.18 12.37 -7.18
C GLU A 73 -7.92 12.27 -8.04
N CYS A 74 -7.33 11.06 -8.08
CA CYS A 74 -6.08 10.78 -8.78
C CYS A 74 -6.25 9.98 -10.09
N THR A 75 -7.48 9.65 -10.47
CA THR A 75 -7.76 8.62 -11.49
C THR A 75 -7.15 8.90 -12.85
N ASN A 76 -6.89 10.15 -13.20
CA ASN A 76 -6.30 10.55 -14.48
C ASN A 76 -4.85 11.02 -14.40
N HIS A 77 -4.26 11.03 -13.21
CA HIS A 77 -2.83 11.26 -13.00
C HIS A 77 -2.05 9.94 -12.88
N SER A 78 -2.73 8.80 -12.76
CA SER A 78 -2.11 7.49 -12.50
C SER A 78 -2.04 6.62 -13.74
N VAL A 79 -0.86 6.03 -14.00
CA VAL A 79 -0.65 4.96 -15.01
C VAL A 79 -1.27 3.61 -14.59
N ALA A 80 -1.85 3.51 -13.41
CA ALA A 80 -2.41 2.26 -12.86
C ALA A 80 -3.58 1.69 -13.69
N LYS A 81 -4.21 2.48 -14.56
CA LYS A 81 -5.26 2.03 -15.51
C LYS A 81 -4.70 1.28 -16.73
N GLY A 82 -3.37 1.13 -16.88
CA GLY A 82 -2.77 0.48 -18.05
C GLY A 82 -2.90 1.28 -19.35
N ARG A 83 -3.36 2.53 -19.29
CA ARG A 83 -3.40 3.47 -20.42
C ARG A 83 -2.27 4.48 -20.28
N LYS A 84 -1.76 5.00 -21.42
CA LYS A 84 -0.83 6.14 -21.43
C LYS A 84 -1.43 7.31 -20.65
N ARG A 85 -0.59 8.13 -20.01
CA ARG A 85 -1.03 9.36 -19.32
C ARG A 85 -1.90 10.18 -20.25
N GLY A 86 -3.12 10.48 -19.86
CA GLY A 86 -3.94 11.48 -20.52
C GLY A 86 -3.41 12.86 -20.14
N HIS A 87 -2.37 13.34 -20.82
CA HIS A 87 -1.88 14.70 -20.68
C HIS A 87 -2.69 15.59 -21.61
N GLY A 88 -3.38 16.53 -21.03
CA GLY A 88 -3.98 17.62 -21.75
C GLY A 88 -5.40 17.33 -22.27
N ALA A 89 -6.25 18.33 -22.13
CA ALA A 89 -7.29 18.55 -23.12
C ALA A 89 -6.59 18.68 -24.48
N HIS A 90 -7.06 17.97 -25.49
CA HIS A 90 -6.69 18.32 -26.85
C HIS A 90 -7.08 19.77 -27.06
N SER A 91 -6.09 20.63 -27.14
CA SER A 91 -6.25 22.04 -27.35
C SER A 91 -6.24 22.36 -28.85
N ASP A 92 -6.96 21.63 -29.64
CA ASP A 92 -7.19 22.02 -31.01
C ASP A 92 -8.69 22.28 -31.18
N GLY A 93 -9.05 23.52 -30.87
CA GLY A 93 -10.29 24.10 -31.24
C GLY A 93 -11.38 24.14 -30.18
N LEU A 94 -12.05 25.26 -30.13
CA LEU A 94 -13.24 25.57 -29.34
C LEU A 94 -14.42 24.60 -29.61
N PHE A 95 -14.27 23.62 -30.50
CA PHE A 95 -15.28 22.69 -31.00
C PHE A 95 -14.70 21.30 -31.33
N ALA A 96 -13.83 20.74 -30.48
CA ALA A 96 -13.40 19.37 -30.65
C ALA A 96 -14.54 18.40 -30.32
N GLU A 97 -15.17 17.83 -31.29
CA GLU A 97 -16.22 16.80 -31.26
C GLU A 97 -15.70 15.40 -30.95
N ASP A 98 -14.63 15.22 -30.20
CA ASP A 98 -14.14 13.90 -29.85
C ASP A 98 -13.98 13.78 -28.33
N GLY A 99 -14.95 13.11 -27.70
CA GLY A 99 -14.88 12.32 -26.48
C GLY A 99 -13.81 12.69 -25.45
N THR A 100 -13.68 13.97 -25.08
CA THR A 100 -12.98 14.32 -23.85
C THR A 100 -13.71 13.59 -22.74
N ASP A 101 -13.02 12.62 -22.12
CA ASP A 101 -13.54 11.89 -20.96
C ASP A 101 -13.87 12.93 -19.87
N GLU A 102 -15.14 13.38 -19.83
CA GLU A 102 -15.63 14.39 -18.89
C GLU A 102 -15.31 14.01 -17.44
N ALA A 103 -15.26 12.69 -17.16
CA ALA A 103 -14.84 12.19 -15.89
C ALA A 103 -13.36 12.49 -15.63
N ALA A 104 -12.53 12.53 -16.68
CA ALA A 104 -11.12 12.91 -16.57
C ALA A 104 -10.93 14.40 -16.28
N VAL A 105 -11.74 15.24 -16.87
CA VAL A 105 -11.73 16.70 -16.65
C VAL A 105 -12.21 16.98 -15.23
N ARG A 106 -13.34 16.39 -14.79
CA ARG A 106 -13.86 16.52 -13.42
C ARG A 106 -12.86 16.05 -12.38
N SER A 107 -12.24 14.91 -12.58
CA SER A 107 -11.25 14.36 -11.64
C SER A 107 -10.04 15.30 -11.45
N ARG A 108 -9.59 15.98 -12.50
CA ARG A 108 -8.51 16.98 -12.40
C ARG A 108 -8.96 18.27 -11.72
N ALA A 109 -10.24 18.62 -11.86
CA ALA A 109 -10.81 19.82 -11.25
C ALA A 109 -10.81 19.77 -9.71
N THR A 110 -10.86 18.58 -9.11
CA THR A 110 -10.90 18.42 -7.64
C THR A 110 -9.67 18.98 -6.91
N MET A 111 -8.53 19.11 -7.59
CA MET A 111 -7.35 19.80 -7.03
C MET A 111 -7.63 21.29 -6.74
N HIS A 112 -8.49 21.94 -7.51
CA HIS A 112 -8.82 23.36 -7.32
C HIS A 112 -9.73 23.64 -6.12
N ASP A 113 -10.36 22.62 -5.55
CA ASP A 113 -11.14 22.76 -4.33
C ASP A 113 -10.25 23.11 -3.13
N VAL A 114 -9.02 22.59 -3.08
CA VAL A 114 -8.09 22.85 -1.98
C VAL A 114 -7.81 24.36 -1.80
N PRO A 115 -7.41 25.14 -2.83
CA PRO A 115 -7.24 26.58 -2.72
C PRO A 115 -8.52 27.32 -2.31
N ARG A 116 -9.71 26.93 -2.82
CA ARG A 116 -11.00 27.51 -2.45
C ARG A 116 -11.27 27.41 -0.94
N PHE A 117 -11.08 26.21 -0.39
CA PHE A 117 -11.23 25.98 1.05
C PHE A 117 -10.14 26.68 1.86
N ALA A 118 -8.90 26.69 1.38
CA ALA A 118 -7.78 27.38 2.03
C ALA A 118 -7.99 28.89 2.11
N GLU A 119 -8.55 29.50 1.07
CA GLU A 119 -8.90 30.93 1.01
C GLU A 119 -9.88 31.31 2.13
N VAL A 120 -10.94 30.53 2.29
CA VAL A 120 -12.03 30.84 3.24
C VAL A 120 -11.62 30.51 4.67
N HIS A 121 -11.08 29.32 4.91
CA HIS A 121 -10.86 28.82 6.28
C HIS A 121 -9.52 29.21 6.88
N ARG A 122 -8.52 29.52 6.02
CA ARG A 122 -7.18 29.92 6.48
C ARG A 122 -6.59 28.91 7.49
N TYR A 123 -6.63 27.61 7.15
CA TYR A 123 -6.12 26.54 8.00
C TYR A 123 -4.69 26.83 8.47
N ARG A 124 -4.33 26.36 9.66
CA ARG A 124 -2.95 26.47 10.17
C ARG A 124 -2.00 25.55 9.40
N ALA A 125 -2.48 24.34 9.04
CA ALA A 125 -1.78 23.44 8.16
C ALA A 125 -2.76 22.76 7.18
N ILE A 126 -2.23 22.37 6.01
CA ILE A 126 -2.95 21.62 4.98
C ILE A 126 -2.07 20.45 4.54
N ILE A 127 -2.66 19.26 4.44
CA ILE A 127 -2.00 18.07 3.90
C ILE A 127 -2.80 17.60 2.69
N VAL A 128 -2.18 17.59 1.52
CA VAL A 128 -2.80 17.10 0.28
C VAL A 128 -2.13 15.82 -0.16
N GLU A 129 -2.89 14.74 -0.22
CA GLU A 129 -2.43 13.42 -0.69
C GLU A 129 -2.77 13.23 -2.15
N ASN A 130 -1.83 12.71 -2.93
CA ASN A 130 -2.10 12.26 -4.29
C ASN A 130 -1.08 11.20 -4.76
N VAL A 131 -1.30 10.63 -5.94
CA VAL A 131 -0.33 9.75 -6.58
C VAL A 131 0.95 10.52 -6.95
N VAL A 132 2.09 9.81 -6.98
CA VAL A 132 3.39 10.40 -7.32
C VAL A 132 3.36 11.17 -8.64
N ASP A 133 2.61 10.67 -9.62
CA ASP A 133 2.54 11.28 -10.95
C ASP A 133 1.76 12.60 -11.02
N ALA A 134 0.97 12.94 -10.00
CA ALA A 134 0.27 14.23 -9.92
C ALA A 134 1.24 15.43 -9.90
N TYR A 135 2.49 15.22 -9.49
CA TYR A 135 3.56 16.23 -9.60
C TYR A 135 3.73 16.77 -11.03
N TRP A 136 3.48 15.92 -12.04
CA TRP A 136 3.61 16.27 -13.45
C TRP A 136 2.31 16.75 -14.07
N TRP A 137 1.32 17.12 -13.26
CA TRP A 137 0.06 17.66 -13.75
C TRP A 137 0.30 18.94 -14.56
N GLY A 138 -0.13 18.92 -15.81
CA GLY A 138 0.04 19.99 -16.79
C GLY A 138 -0.06 19.46 -18.23
N PRO A 139 -0.03 20.35 -19.23
CA PRO A 139 -0.02 19.97 -20.62
C PRO A 139 1.28 19.20 -20.98
N GLU A 140 1.24 18.43 -22.05
CA GLU A 140 2.39 17.62 -22.49
C GLU A 140 3.62 18.48 -22.78
N GLN A 141 3.42 19.68 -23.33
CA GLN A 141 4.47 20.64 -23.65
C GLN A 141 5.10 21.31 -22.43
N ALA A 142 4.37 21.30 -21.29
CA ALA A 142 4.84 21.87 -20.03
C ALA A 142 4.45 20.97 -18.83
N PRO A 143 5.07 19.78 -18.69
CA PRO A 143 4.76 18.85 -17.61
C PRO A 143 4.99 19.48 -16.25
N GLY A 144 3.99 19.42 -15.37
CA GLY A 144 4.03 19.99 -14.03
C GLY A 144 3.60 21.46 -13.93
N ALA A 145 3.37 22.16 -15.06
CA ALA A 145 3.01 23.59 -15.02
C ALA A 145 1.71 23.88 -14.25
N ALA A 146 0.68 23.04 -14.40
CA ALA A 146 -0.57 23.20 -13.65
C ALA A 146 -0.37 22.95 -12.15
N PHE A 147 0.47 21.98 -11.77
CA PHE A 147 0.83 21.73 -10.37
C PHE A 147 1.57 22.93 -9.77
N GLN A 148 2.51 23.54 -10.49
CA GLN A 148 3.22 24.74 -10.02
C GLN A 148 2.28 25.95 -9.91
N ALA A 149 1.36 26.16 -10.85
CA ALA A 149 0.34 27.21 -10.75
C ALA A 149 -0.57 27.02 -9.54
N TRP A 150 -0.98 25.79 -9.27
CA TRP A 150 -1.76 25.42 -8.09
C TRP A 150 -1.00 25.72 -6.79
N LEU A 151 0.29 25.37 -6.69
CA LEU A 151 1.14 25.73 -5.55
C LEU A 151 1.26 27.24 -5.40
N SER A 152 1.45 27.97 -6.50
CA SER A 152 1.56 29.45 -6.47
C SER A 152 0.30 30.10 -5.93
N THR A 153 -0.88 29.56 -6.22
CA THR A 153 -2.14 30.04 -5.63
C THR A 153 -2.14 29.90 -4.11
N LEU A 154 -1.70 28.76 -3.58
CA LEU A 154 -1.62 28.53 -2.13
C LEU A 154 -0.56 29.44 -1.46
N HIS A 155 0.57 29.69 -2.16
CA HIS A 155 1.57 30.66 -1.69
C HIS A 155 1.01 32.08 -1.61
N ALA A 156 0.19 32.48 -2.60
CA ALA A 156 -0.47 33.79 -2.59
C ALA A 156 -1.42 33.93 -1.39
N TRP A 157 -2.04 32.82 -0.94
CA TRP A 157 -2.83 32.76 0.29
C TRP A 157 -2.00 32.71 1.58
N GLY A 158 -0.67 32.83 1.49
CA GLY A 158 0.21 32.94 2.64
C GLY A 158 0.67 31.59 3.22
N TYR A 159 0.69 30.53 2.40
CA TYR A 159 1.25 29.25 2.81
C TYR A 159 2.69 29.07 2.33
N GLU A 160 3.49 28.39 3.11
CA GLU A 160 4.74 27.74 2.71
C GLU A 160 4.49 26.26 2.50
N HIS A 161 5.34 25.56 1.74
CA HIS A 161 5.11 24.15 1.47
C HIS A 161 6.39 23.30 1.52
N HIS A 162 6.18 21.99 1.67
CA HIS A 162 7.16 20.94 1.43
C HIS A 162 6.48 19.70 0.85
N ILE A 163 7.15 19.06 -0.11
CA ILE A 163 6.63 17.83 -0.74
C ILE A 163 7.34 16.63 -0.12
N VAL A 164 6.56 15.73 0.46
CA VAL A 164 7.02 14.47 1.03
C VAL A 164 6.68 13.33 0.07
N TRP A 165 7.71 12.58 -0.32
CA TRP A 165 7.59 11.34 -1.08
C TRP A 165 7.67 10.19 -0.10
N LEU A 166 6.54 9.54 0.16
CA LEU A 166 6.47 8.53 1.21
C LEU A 166 5.86 7.24 0.64
N ASN A 167 6.52 6.11 0.92
CA ASN A 167 5.91 4.81 0.77
C ASN A 167 5.29 4.39 2.11
N SER A 168 4.02 3.98 2.10
CA SER A 168 3.26 3.66 3.31
C SER A 168 3.89 2.58 4.20
N MET A 169 4.69 1.67 3.61
CA MET A 169 5.43 0.66 4.38
C MET A 169 6.57 1.23 5.23
N HIS A 170 6.87 2.52 5.07
CA HIS A 170 7.90 3.24 5.85
C HIS A 170 7.31 4.28 6.81
N ALA A 171 5.98 4.41 6.86
CA ALA A 171 5.29 5.30 7.80
C ALA A 171 5.20 4.63 9.18
N ALA A 172 6.31 4.58 9.90
CA ALA A 172 6.46 3.85 11.16
C ALA A 172 6.88 4.75 12.32
N ARG A 173 6.75 6.08 12.20
CA ARG A 173 7.30 6.98 13.21
C ARG A 173 6.48 7.05 14.49
N PHE A 174 5.16 7.01 14.37
CA PHE A 174 4.23 7.11 15.52
C PHE A 174 3.45 5.82 15.77
N GLY A 175 3.99 4.68 15.34
CA GLY A 175 3.39 3.36 15.47
C GLY A 175 3.65 2.49 14.24
N PRO A 176 3.10 1.28 14.16
CA PRO A 176 3.41 0.33 13.08
C PRO A 176 3.01 0.88 11.70
N ALA A 177 3.86 0.61 10.70
CA ALA A 177 3.60 0.92 9.30
C ALA A 177 2.56 -0.03 8.68
N ALA A 178 2.06 0.34 7.50
CA ALA A 178 1.20 -0.55 6.72
C ALA A 178 2.04 -1.68 6.08
N PRO A 179 1.59 -2.95 6.14
CA PRO A 179 2.24 -4.06 5.42
C PRO A 179 1.93 -4.01 3.91
N GLN A 180 1.98 -2.82 3.35
CA GLN A 180 1.71 -2.54 1.94
C GLN A 180 2.72 -1.53 1.37
N SER A 181 3.32 -1.87 0.24
CA SER A 181 4.13 -0.92 -0.54
C SER A 181 3.20 -0.01 -1.37
N ARG A 182 3.08 1.26 -0.94
CA ARG A 182 2.23 2.27 -1.57
C ARG A 182 2.93 3.62 -1.60
N ASP A 183 3.50 3.97 -2.74
CA ASP A 183 4.12 5.29 -2.94
C ASP A 183 3.08 6.38 -3.17
N ARG A 184 3.23 7.49 -2.45
CA ARG A 184 2.37 8.67 -2.55
C ARG A 184 3.18 9.96 -2.44
N MET A 185 2.63 11.00 -3.03
CA MET A 185 3.04 12.37 -2.85
C MET A 185 2.14 13.00 -1.78
N TYR A 186 2.75 13.66 -0.82
CA TYR A 186 2.05 14.49 0.16
C TYR A 186 2.58 15.92 0.05
N VAL A 187 1.71 16.87 -0.24
CA VAL A 187 2.05 18.29 -0.18
C VAL A 187 1.61 18.81 1.17
N LEU A 188 2.59 19.10 2.01
CA LEU A 188 2.35 19.70 3.32
C LEU A 188 2.52 21.20 3.21
N LEU A 189 1.50 21.93 3.62
CA LEU A 189 1.51 23.37 3.64
C LEU A 189 1.24 23.85 5.06
N TRP A 190 1.94 24.90 5.49
CA TRP A 190 1.72 25.57 6.76
C TRP A 190 1.65 27.07 6.52
N ARG A 191 0.82 27.74 7.31
CA ARG A 191 0.62 29.18 7.17
C ARG A 191 1.88 29.93 7.62
N LYS A 192 2.25 31.00 6.90
CA LYS A 192 3.36 31.88 7.30
C LYS A 192 3.12 32.38 8.73
N GLY A 193 4.16 32.25 9.58
CA GLY A 193 4.10 32.52 11.01
C GLY A 193 3.86 31.30 11.89
N GLU A 194 3.38 30.18 11.35
CA GLU A 194 3.41 28.91 12.05
C GLU A 194 4.82 28.30 11.99
N ARG A 195 5.15 27.44 12.95
CA ARG A 195 6.43 26.74 12.97
C ARG A 195 6.51 25.76 11.79
N ARG A 196 7.66 25.73 11.11
CA ARG A 196 7.93 24.74 10.07
C ARG A 196 7.95 23.32 10.68
N PRO A 197 7.20 22.33 10.12
CA PRO A 197 7.24 20.96 10.58
C PRO A 197 8.64 20.32 10.45
N ASP A 198 9.01 19.44 11.38
CA ASP A 198 10.25 18.69 11.35
C ASP A 198 10.13 17.44 10.45
N PHE A 199 10.38 17.63 9.16
CA PHE A 199 10.29 16.58 8.16
C PHE A 199 11.27 15.45 8.43
N ASP A 200 12.48 15.77 8.90
CA ASP A 200 13.51 14.78 9.17
C ASP A 200 13.13 13.85 10.33
N LYS A 201 12.52 14.39 11.38
CA LYS A 201 12.01 13.61 12.50
C LYS A 201 10.95 12.62 12.07
N TRP A 202 10.05 13.02 11.18
CA TRP A 202 8.80 12.30 10.92
C TRP A 202 8.81 11.43 9.65
N THR A 203 9.72 11.67 8.70
CA THR A 203 9.73 10.95 7.41
C THR A 203 10.94 10.05 7.20
N ARG A 204 11.92 10.05 8.12
CA ARG A 204 13.09 9.17 8.04
C ARG A 204 12.83 7.86 8.80
N PRO A 205 12.67 6.73 8.11
CA PRO A 205 12.47 5.44 8.75
C PRO A 205 13.76 4.95 9.43
N GLU A 206 13.60 4.06 10.39
CA GLU A 206 14.71 3.33 10.97
C GLU A 206 15.13 2.19 10.04
N ALA A 207 16.43 1.93 9.96
CA ALA A 207 17.01 0.88 9.14
C ALA A 207 18.31 0.38 9.78
N GLU A 208 18.74 -0.81 9.42
CA GLU A 208 19.99 -1.39 9.89
C GLU A 208 21.12 -1.11 8.89
N CYS A 209 22.17 -0.45 9.35
CA CYS A 209 23.40 -0.25 8.59
C CYS A 209 24.42 -1.32 9.01
N PRO A 210 25.03 -2.08 8.08
CA PRO A 210 26.03 -3.10 8.44
C PRO A 210 27.21 -2.58 9.24
N THR A 211 27.55 -1.27 9.08
CA THR A 211 28.68 -0.64 9.77
C THR A 211 28.27 0.05 11.06
N HIS A 212 27.06 0.67 11.11
CA HIS A 212 26.67 1.57 12.19
C HIS A 212 25.52 1.06 13.04
N GLY A 213 25.01 -0.15 12.76
CA GLY A 213 23.82 -0.66 13.41
C GLY A 213 22.58 0.16 13.05
N ARG A 214 21.67 0.36 13.99
CA ARG A 214 20.41 1.07 13.80
C ARG A 214 20.62 2.55 13.51
N VAL A 215 20.10 3.02 12.38
CA VAL A 215 20.20 4.41 11.91
C VAL A 215 18.84 4.91 11.43
N ARG A 216 18.65 6.23 11.51
CA ARG A 216 17.52 6.89 10.83
C ARG A 216 17.94 7.21 9.40
N ALA A 217 17.39 6.44 8.45
CA ALA A 217 17.80 6.47 7.07
C ALA A 217 17.51 7.82 6.39
N MET A 218 18.40 8.24 5.51
CA MET A 218 18.26 9.45 4.71
C MET A 218 17.68 9.10 3.33
N GLN A 219 16.67 9.85 2.88
CA GLN A 219 16.12 9.70 1.54
C GLN A 219 17.12 10.25 0.50
N ALA A 220 17.57 9.40 -0.42
CA ALA A 220 18.52 9.76 -1.45
C ALA A 220 17.93 9.53 -2.84
N PHE A 221 17.73 10.62 -3.58
CA PHE A 221 17.26 10.58 -4.96
C PHE A 221 18.43 10.26 -5.90
N LYS A 222 18.20 9.37 -6.87
CA LYS A 222 19.19 9.02 -7.89
C LYS A 222 19.57 10.21 -8.79
N ARG A 223 18.64 11.15 -8.93
CA ARG A 223 18.85 12.42 -9.63
C ARG A 223 18.66 13.55 -8.62
N PRO A 224 19.73 14.13 -8.09
CA PRO A 224 19.67 15.19 -7.07
C PRO A 224 18.98 16.46 -7.54
N ASP A 225 19.06 16.75 -8.86
CA ASP A 225 18.37 17.84 -9.55
C ASP A 225 16.85 17.67 -9.62
N ARG A 226 16.37 16.45 -9.37
CA ARG A 226 14.96 16.09 -9.49
C ARG A 226 14.49 15.27 -8.29
N ARG A 227 14.11 15.94 -7.22
CA ARG A 227 13.55 15.32 -6.02
C ARG A 227 12.10 14.93 -6.25
N TRP A 228 11.93 13.80 -6.91
CA TRP A 228 10.62 13.24 -7.26
C TRP A 228 10.72 11.72 -7.36
N GLY A 229 9.64 11.01 -6.97
CA GLY A 229 9.49 9.63 -7.40
C GLY A 229 9.08 8.63 -6.33
N ARG A 230 9.30 7.37 -6.67
CA ARG A 230 8.93 6.17 -5.91
C ARG A 230 10.17 5.55 -5.27
N TYR A 231 9.93 4.82 -4.20
CA TYR A 231 10.94 4.03 -3.51
C TYR A 231 11.30 2.75 -4.28
N GLY A 232 12.57 2.38 -4.25
CA GLY A 232 13.05 1.06 -4.66
C GLY A 232 14.33 1.07 -5.47
N ALA A 233 14.99 -0.08 -5.55
CA ALA A 233 16.28 -0.25 -6.24
C ALA A 233 16.22 0.14 -7.73
N ARG A 234 15.10 -0.07 -8.40
CA ARG A 234 14.88 0.34 -9.80
C ARG A 234 14.04 1.61 -9.94
N ALA A 235 13.62 2.23 -8.83
CA ALA A 235 12.82 3.45 -8.79
C ALA A 235 13.69 4.70 -8.62
N GLN A 236 13.11 5.83 -8.18
CA GLN A 236 13.77 7.14 -8.22
C GLN A 236 14.57 7.44 -6.95
N TYR A 237 14.21 6.88 -5.80
CA TYR A 237 14.97 7.06 -4.57
C TYR A 237 15.18 5.76 -3.80
N ALA A 238 16.21 5.74 -2.97
CA ALA A 238 16.51 4.69 -2.01
C ALA A 238 16.81 5.32 -0.63
N TRP A 239 16.82 4.49 0.40
CA TRP A 239 17.26 4.90 1.72
C TRP A 239 18.77 4.67 1.89
N ARG A 240 19.44 5.60 2.54
CA ARG A 240 20.88 5.52 2.80
C ARG A 240 21.20 5.84 4.25
N CYS A 241 22.26 5.23 4.74
CA CYS A 241 22.85 5.61 6.01
C CYS A 241 23.31 7.08 5.96
N PRO A 242 22.97 7.92 6.97
CA PRO A 242 23.38 9.32 6.97
C PRO A 242 24.86 9.53 7.26
N ARG A 243 25.59 8.48 7.66
CA ARG A 243 27.00 8.57 8.03
C ARG A 243 27.91 8.34 6.82
N THR A 244 29.01 9.09 6.77
CA THR A 244 29.94 9.09 5.64
C THR A 244 30.96 7.94 5.68
N GLU A 245 31.26 7.40 6.86
CA GLU A 245 32.24 6.35 7.09
C GLU A 245 31.89 5.05 6.34
N CYS A 246 30.61 4.75 6.17
CA CYS A 246 30.14 3.64 5.32
C CYS A 246 29.86 4.08 3.87
N ARG A 247 30.33 5.25 3.45
CA ARG A 247 30.06 5.88 2.14
C ARG A 247 28.55 6.02 1.87
N ASN A 248 27.78 6.38 2.89
CA ASN A 248 26.32 6.45 2.83
C ASN A 248 25.72 5.17 2.22
N ALA A 249 26.08 4.01 2.75
CA ALA A 249 25.60 2.72 2.27
C ALA A 249 24.08 2.71 2.09
N VAL A 250 23.58 2.01 1.06
CA VAL A 250 22.15 1.75 0.91
C VAL A 250 21.69 0.88 2.06
N VAL A 251 20.61 1.27 2.71
CA VAL A 251 19.99 0.55 3.82
C VAL A 251 18.53 0.30 3.51
N GLU A 252 18.02 -0.84 3.96
CA GLU A 252 16.61 -1.20 3.79
C GLU A 252 15.90 -1.04 5.14
N PRO A 253 14.87 -0.15 5.22
CA PRO A 253 14.04 -0.07 6.42
C PRO A 253 13.30 -1.37 6.70
N GLU A 254 13.07 -1.66 7.97
CA GLU A 254 12.21 -2.76 8.36
C GLU A 254 10.78 -2.56 7.81
N VAL A 255 10.22 -3.61 7.27
CA VAL A 255 8.87 -3.60 6.69
C VAL A 255 8.06 -4.78 7.20
N ARG A 256 6.77 -4.56 7.39
CA ARG A 256 5.85 -5.62 7.77
C ARG A 256 5.51 -6.50 6.56
N PRO A 257 5.59 -7.84 6.68
CA PRO A 257 5.31 -8.75 5.59
C PRO A 257 3.81 -8.86 5.31
N ALA A 258 3.44 -9.14 4.06
CA ALA A 258 2.05 -9.42 3.69
C ALA A 258 1.48 -10.66 4.38
N ALA A 259 2.34 -11.60 4.79
CA ALA A 259 1.93 -12.81 5.51
C ALA A 259 1.12 -12.53 6.78
N GLU A 260 1.35 -11.39 7.45
CA GLU A 260 0.63 -10.98 8.65
C GLU A 260 -0.86 -10.66 8.41
N VAL A 261 -1.23 -10.33 7.17
CA VAL A 261 -2.59 -9.89 6.83
C VAL A 261 -3.36 -10.88 5.96
N ILE A 262 -2.74 -12.01 5.65
CA ILE A 262 -3.36 -13.10 4.92
C ILE A 262 -4.16 -13.97 5.89
N ASP A 263 -5.42 -14.16 5.59
CA ASP A 263 -6.25 -15.14 6.29
C ASP A 263 -5.98 -16.54 5.72
N TRP A 264 -5.07 -17.26 6.36
CA TRP A 264 -4.64 -18.59 5.95
C TRP A 264 -5.73 -19.65 6.12
N GLY A 265 -6.80 -19.38 6.89
CA GLY A 265 -7.94 -20.26 7.08
C GLY A 265 -8.93 -20.28 5.91
N LEU A 266 -8.82 -19.33 4.98
CA LEU A 266 -9.75 -19.25 3.85
C LEU A 266 -9.46 -20.34 2.80
N PRO A 267 -10.50 -21.04 2.31
CA PRO A 267 -10.34 -22.12 1.34
C PRO A 267 -9.82 -21.60 0.00
N ALA A 268 -8.94 -22.34 -0.61
CA ALA A 268 -8.46 -22.12 -1.96
C ALA A 268 -8.67 -23.37 -2.81
N VAL A 269 -8.98 -23.19 -4.10
CA VAL A 269 -9.25 -24.29 -5.05
C VAL A 269 -7.97 -24.60 -5.83
N ALA A 270 -7.67 -25.90 -6.03
CA ALA A 270 -6.58 -26.32 -6.89
C ALA A 270 -6.80 -25.79 -8.32
N ILE A 271 -5.72 -25.33 -8.96
CA ILE A 271 -5.81 -24.70 -10.29
C ILE A 271 -6.40 -25.66 -11.30
N GLY A 272 -6.01 -26.93 -11.27
CA GLY A 272 -6.53 -27.97 -12.16
C GLY A 272 -7.97 -28.41 -11.89
N GLU A 273 -8.52 -28.12 -10.69
CA GLU A 273 -9.90 -28.50 -10.31
C GLU A 273 -10.93 -27.39 -10.55
N ARG A 274 -10.52 -26.26 -11.11
CA ARG A 274 -11.42 -25.11 -11.33
C ARG A 274 -12.38 -25.39 -12.47
N ARG A 275 -13.69 -25.16 -12.24
CA ARG A 275 -14.74 -25.29 -13.28
C ARG A 275 -14.49 -24.38 -14.50
N ARG A 276 -13.88 -23.20 -14.28
CA ARG A 276 -13.45 -22.28 -15.34
C ARG A 276 -11.95 -22.11 -15.23
N PRO A 277 -11.19 -22.43 -16.28
CA PRO A 277 -9.73 -22.19 -16.33
C PRO A 277 -9.42 -20.72 -16.05
N LEU A 278 -8.27 -20.46 -15.46
CA LEU A 278 -7.77 -19.10 -15.28
C LEU A 278 -7.34 -18.53 -16.65
N ALA A 279 -7.50 -17.20 -16.81
CA ALA A 279 -7.06 -16.53 -18.02
C ALA A 279 -5.55 -16.75 -18.27
N ALA A 280 -5.14 -16.82 -19.54
CA ALA A 280 -3.76 -17.09 -19.94
C ALA A 280 -2.75 -16.16 -19.26
N ASP A 281 -3.08 -14.86 -19.15
CA ASP A 281 -2.26 -13.86 -18.47
C ASP A 281 -2.12 -14.13 -16.96
N THR A 282 -3.19 -14.60 -16.32
CA THR A 282 -3.17 -15.01 -14.91
C THR A 282 -2.25 -16.22 -14.74
N MET A 283 -2.40 -17.25 -15.60
CA MET A 283 -1.56 -18.43 -15.57
C MET A 283 -0.08 -18.11 -15.84
N ARG A 284 0.21 -17.18 -16.77
CA ARG A 284 1.58 -16.74 -17.03
C ARG A 284 2.22 -16.13 -15.75
N ARG A 285 1.50 -15.29 -15.01
CA ARG A 285 1.99 -14.67 -13.77
C ARG A 285 2.16 -15.69 -12.65
N ILE A 286 1.22 -16.61 -12.50
CA ILE A 286 1.33 -17.71 -11.53
C ILE A 286 2.55 -18.56 -11.86
N ARG A 287 2.75 -18.93 -13.13
CA ARG A 287 3.92 -19.72 -13.56
C ARG A 287 5.23 -18.99 -13.28
N ALA A 288 5.30 -17.68 -13.53
CA ALA A 288 6.48 -16.88 -13.21
C ALA A 288 6.78 -16.86 -11.70
N GLY A 289 5.74 -16.77 -10.86
CA GLY A 289 5.87 -16.89 -9.40
C GLY A 289 6.28 -18.29 -8.97
N PHE A 290 5.70 -19.31 -9.56
CA PHE A 290 6.08 -20.70 -9.30
C PHE A 290 7.57 -20.93 -9.58
N THR A 291 8.05 -20.49 -10.75
CA THR A 291 9.48 -20.59 -11.10
C THR A 291 10.38 -19.80 -10.13
N ALA A 292 9.91 -18.65 -9.61
CA ALA A 292 10.72 -17.78 -8.76
C ALA A 292 10.75 -18.20 -7.28
N PHE A 293 9.65 -18.80 -6.76
CA PHE A 293 9.45 -18.98 -5.32
C PHE A 293 9.04 -20.39 -4.91
N ALA A 294 8.48 -21.21 -5.79
CA ALA A 294 8.04 -22.56 -5.46
C ALA A 294 9.10 -23.61 -5.75
N GLU A 295 10.32 -23.22 -6.08
CA GLU A 295 11.41 -24.18 -6.10
C GLU A 295 11.64 -24.66 -4.67
N PRO A 296 11.57 -26.00 -4.44
CA PRO A 296 11.79 -26.53 -3.12
C PRO A 296 13.17 -26.14 -2.59
N LEU A 297 13.23 -25.82 -1.31
CA LEU A 297 14.47 -25.50 -0.63
C LEU A 297 14.93 -26.72 0.17
N ALA A 298 16.17 -27.15 -0.03
CA ALA A 298 16.86 -28.06 0.87
C ALA A 298 17.27 -27.29 2.13
N VAL A 299 16.57 -27.54 3.24
CA VAL A 299 16.76 -26.84 4.50
C VAL A 299 17.61 -27.68 5.45
N PRO A 300 18.77 -27.17 5.92
CA PRO A 300 19.53 -27.84 6.97
C PRO A 300 18.77 -27.76 8.31
N VAL A 301 18.50 -28.89 8.94
CA VAL A 301 17.81 -29.02 10.25
C VAL A 301 18.78 -29.42 11.36
N GLU A 302 20.06 -29.12 11.21
CA GLU A 302 21.10 -29.36 12.19
C GLU A 302 21.38 -28.11 13.05
N GLY A 303 21.69 -28.32 14.35
CA GLY A 303 21.90 -27.26 15.33
C GLY A 303 23.23 -26.50 15.22
N ARG A 304 23.80 -26.32 14.01
CA ARG A 304 25.02 -25.56 13.78
C ARG A 304 24.72 -24.26 13.08
N ASP A 305 25.22 -23.16 13.64
CA ASP A 305 25.09 -21.83 13.05
C ASP A 305 25.77 -21.70 11.68
N GLY A 306 25.26 -20.77 10.84
CA GLY A 306 25.86 -20.42 9.54
C GLY A 306 25.41 -21.27 8.36
N LYS A 307 24.49 -22.25 8.53
CA LYS A 307 23.93 -23.04 7.44
C LYS A 307 22.70 -22.35 6.86
N ARG A 308 22.61 -22.29 5.52
CA ARG A 308 21.50 -21.66 4.79
C ARG A 308 20.75 -22.70 3.96
N ALA A 309 19.43 -22.51 3.83
CA ALA A 309 18.64 -23.25 2.85
C ALA A 309 19.12 -22.92 1.44
N ALA A 310 19.13 -23.92 0.54
CA ALA A 310 19.51 -23.78 -0.86
C ALA A 310 18.39 -24.36 -1.75
N PRO A 311 18.20 -23.83 -2.98
CA PRO A 311 17.30 -24.44 -3.95
C PRO A 311 17.67 -25.90 -4.22
N VAL A 312 16.67 -26.75 -4.45
CA VAL A 312 16.93 -28.18 -4.79
C VAL A 312 17.58 -28.34 -6.15
N SER A 313 17.51 -27.34 -7.04
CA SER A 313 18.28 -27.28 -8.29
C SER A 313 19.78 -27.08 -8.06
N ALA A 314 20.18 -26.58 -6.88
CA ALA A 314 21.59 -26.50 -6.51
C ALA A 314 22.09 -27.87 -6.00
N PRO A 315 23.41 -28.16 -6.12
CA PRO A 315 23.94 -29.38 -5.57
C PRO A 315 23.63 -29.54 -4.09
N LEU A 316 23.16 -30.74 -3.69
CA LEU A 316 22.94 -31.02 -2.29
C LEU A 316 24.28 -30.89 -1.52
N ARG A 317 24.19 -30.28 -0.34
CA ARG A 317 25.31 -30.27 0.61
C ARG A 317 25.74 -31.69 0.97
N THR A 318 26.90 -31.85 1.57
CA THR A 318 27.40 -33.12 2.07
C THR A 318 26.32 -33.86 2.89
N VAL A 319 25.92 -35.02 2.42
CA VAL A 319 24.99 -35.88 3.14
C VAL A 319 25.76 -36.57 4.26
N THR A 320 25.24 -36.42 5.49
CA THR A 320 25.77 -37.12 6.68
C THR A 320 24.98 -38.38 6.97
N THR A 321 25.44 -39.19 7.90
CA THR A 321 24.73 -40.41 8.33
C THR A 321 23.45 -40.11 9.15
N ARG A 322 23.18 -38.83 9.43
CA ARG A 322 21.99 -38.34 10.12
C ARG A 322 21.01 -37.71 9.13
N ASN A 323 19.72 -37.84 9.38
CA ASN A 323 18.69 -37.20 8.56
C ASN A 323 18.56 -35.71 8.97
N GLU A 324 19.44 -34.86 8.41
CA GLU A 324 19.59 -33.46 8.77
C GLU A 324 19.20 -32.47 7.63
N THR A 325 18.43 -32.94 6.65
CA THR A 325 17.99 -32.14 5.52
C THR A 325 16.47 -32.25 5.35
N GLY A 326 15.75 -31.15 5.51
CA GLY A 326 14.33 -31.06 5.23
C GLY A 326 14.09 -30.36 3.88
N ILE A 327 12.86 -30.44 3.36
CA ILE A 327 12.41 -29.73 2.16
C ILE A 327 11.30 -28.75 2.58
N ALA A 328 11.40 -27.51 2.13
CA ALA A 328 10.39 -26.47 2.37
C ALA A 328 9.93 -25.83 1.06
N LEU A 329 8.63 -25.55 0.96
CA LEU A 329 8.00 -24.84 -0.16
C LEU A 329 7.31 -23.59 0.37
N PRO A 330 7.84 -22.38 0.13
CA PRO A 330 7.21 -21.15 0.59
C PRO A 330 5.99 -20.79 -0.28
N PRO A 331 4.88 -20.29 0.30
CA PRO A 331 3.80 -19.69 -0.46
C PRO A 331 4.22 -18.35 -1.08
N TYR A 332 3.51 -17.89 -2.12
CA TYR A 332 3.78 -16.62 -2.78
C TYR A 332 2.51 -15.90 -3.23
N MET A 333 2.63 -14.58 -3.41
CA MET A 333 1.57 -13.72 -3.91
C MET A 333 1.69 -13.50 -5.42
N VAL A 334 0.55 -13.39 -6.11
CA VAL A 334 0.44 -13.06 -7.53
C VAL A 334 -0.24 -11.71 -7.68
N GLU A 335 0.35 -10.85 -8.52
CA GLU A 335 -0.20 -9.55 -8.90
C GLU A 335 -0.83 -9.65 -10.29
N LEU A 336 -2.15 -9.45 -10.37
CA LEU A 336 -2.95 -9.65 -11.60
C LEU A 336 -3.25 -8.35 -12.34
N ARG A 337 -2.45 -7.33 -12.12
CA ARG A 337 -2.57 -6.03 -12.81
C ARG A 337 -1.56 -5.91 -13.96
N GLY A 338 -1.83 -5.02 -14.90
CA GLY A 338 -0.86 -4.62 -15.93
C GLY A 338 0.36 -3.93 -15.30
N GLY A 339 1.56 -4.18 -15.81
CA GLY A 339 2.82 -3.61 -15.31
C GLY A 339 3.90 -4.66 -15.13
N GLY A 340 5.10 -4.25 -14.75
CA GLY A 340 6.29 -5.11 -14.69
C GLY A 340 6.35 -6.11 -13.52
N SER A 341 5.46 -6.01 -12.53
CA SER A 341 5.43 -6.91 -11.37
C SER A 341 4.33 -7.94 -11.54
N SER A 342 4.65 -9.23 -11.41
CA SER A 342 3.70 -10.32 -11.60
C SER A 342 3.55 -11.24 -10.38
N HIS A 343 4.53 -11.26 -9.50
CA HIS A 343 4.57 -12.10 -8.32
C HIS A 343 5.47 -11.49 -7.24
N ARG A 344 5.29 -11.94 -6.00
CA ARG A 344 6.02 -11.44 -4.82
C ARG A 344 6.08 -12.50 -3.73
N ALA A 345 7.22 -12.60 -3.04
CA ALA A 345 7.33 -13.47 -1.87
C ALA A 345 6.36 -13.03 -0.77
N ILE A 346 5.83 -14.00 -0.01
CA ILE A 346 4.89 -13.72 1.09
C ILE A 346 5.53 -12.91 2.24
N THR A 347 6.86 -12.94 2.33
CA THR A 347 7.66 -12.17 3.30
C THR A 347 7.83 -10.70 2.91
N GLN A 348 7.40 -10.30 1.72
CA GLN A 348 7.43 -8.91 1.28
C GLN A 348 6.09 -8.22 1.55
N PRO A 349 6.08 -6.88 1.69
CA PRO A 349 4.84 -6.12 1.80
C PRO A 349 3.95 -6.32 0.58
N LEU A 350 2.62 -6.29 0.79
CA LEU A 350 1.65 -6.32 -0.30
C LEU A 350 1.89 -5.15 -1.26
N ALA A 351 1.77 -5.37 -2.56
CA ALA A 351 1.81 -4.29 -3.53
C ALA A 351 0.61 -3.34 -3.37
N THR A 352 0.70 -2.14 -3.94
CA THR A 352 -0.37 -1.14 -3.87
C THR A 352 -1.72 -1.73 -4.25
N VAL A 353 -2.70 -1.64 -3.35
CA VAL A 353 -4.10 -1.96 -3.65
C VAL A 353 -4.64 -0.90 -4.60
N CYS A 354 -5.13 -1.33 -5.75
CA CYS A 354 -5.66 -0.46 -6.79
C CYS A 354 -7.18 -0.46 -6.78
N ALA A 355 -7.78 0.70 -7.05
CA ALA A 355 -9.23 0.85 -7.11
C ALA A 355 -9.88 0.16 -8.33
N SER A 356 -9.09 -0.19 -9.35
CA SER A 356 -9.60 -0.81 -10.58
C SER A 356 -10.09 -2.25 -10.43
N GLY A 357 -9.93 -2.87 -9.26
CA GLY A 357 -10.43 -4.21 -8.98
C GLY A 357 -9.54 -5.04 -8.06
N ASN A 358 -9.91 -6.30 -7.89
CA ASN A 358 -9.16 -7.27 -7.11
C ASN A 358 -7.99 -7.83 -7.93
N HIS A 359 -6.77 -7.41 -7.62
CA HIS A 359 -5.57 -7.71 -8.40
C HIS A 359 -4.54 -8.57 -7.67
N HIS A 360 -4.85 -9.07 -6.47
CA HIS A 360 -3.92 -9.86 -5.67
C HIS A 360 -4.49 -11.26 -5.43
N GLY A 361 -3.66 -12.27 -5.63
CA GLY A 361 -3.97 -13.66 -5.35
C GLY A 361 -2.83 -14.33 -4.59
N ILE A 362 -3.14 -15.42 -3.91
CA ILE A 362 -2.19 -16.24 -3.17
C ILE A 362 -2.13 -17.60 -3.82
N VAL A 363 -0.92 -18.09 -3.97
CA VAL A 363 -0.64 -19.46 -4.41
C VAL A 363 0.05 -20.17 -3.25
N THR A 364 -0.48 -21.34 -2.88
CA THR A 364 0.05 -22.19 -1.82
C THR A 364 0.26 -23.60 -2.37
N ALA A 365 1.23 -24.31 -1.81
CA ALA A 365 1.38 -25.74 -2.06
C ALA A 365 0.17 -26.50 -1.47
N PRO A 366 -0.23 -27.63 -2.06
CA PRO A 366 -1.27 -28.48 -1.48
C PRO A 366 -0.78 -29.19 -0.22
N ASP A 367 -1.68 -29.40 0.73
CA ASP A 367 -1.41 -30.34 1.83
C ASP A 367 -1.55 -31.76 1.32
N LEU A 368 -0.61 -32.62 1.67
CA LEU A 368 -0.58 -34.02 1.23
C LEU A 368 -0.76 -34.96 2.42
N VAL A 369 -1.49 -36.05 2.19
CA VAL A 369 -1.49 -37.24 3.07
C VAL A 369 -0.57 -38.27 2.44
N VAL A 370 0.43 -38.73 3.22
CA VAL A 370 1.42 -39.70 2.81
C VAL A 370 1.16 -41.02 3.51
N PRO A 371 0.72 -42.06 2.81
CA PRO A 371 0.60 -43.40 3.41
C PRO A 371 1.98 -44.10 3.47
N TYR A 372 2.29 -44.66 4.64
CA TYR A 372 3.57 -45.37 4.90
C TYR A 372 3.47 -46.88 4.73
N TYR A 373 2.79 -47.36 3.69
CA TYR A 373 2.78 -48.79 3.32
C TYR A 373 3.20 -48.99 1.88
N SER A 374 3.70 -50.21 1.55
CA SER A 374 4.53 -50.53 0.39
C SER A 374 4.07 -50.05 -0.98
N ASN A 375 2.77 -49.82 -1.19
CA ASN A 375 2.19 -49.32 -2.46
C ASN A 375 1.43 -48.00 -2.28
N GLY A 376 1.65 -47.28 -1.17
CA GLY A 376 0.98 -46.02 -0.89
C GLY A 376 1.62 -44.84 -1.62
N THR A 377 0.83 -44.11 -2.42
CA THR A 377 1.22 -42.85 -3.04
C THR A 377 0.65 -41.66 -2.27
N ALA A 378 1.44 -40.58 -2.12
CA ALA A 378 0.98 -39.33 -1.53
C ALA A 378 -0.25 -38.80 -2.29
N ARG A 379 -1.22 -38.25 -1.56
CA ARG A 379 -2.48 -37.71 -2.12
C ARG A 379 -2.78 -36.32 -1.53
N PRO A 380 -3.40 -35.43 -2.29
CA PRO A 380 -3.92 -34.19 -1.73
C PRO A 380 -4.83 -34.45 -0.54
N ALA A 381 -4.68 -33.69 0.54
CA ALA A 381 -5.54 -33.80 1.74
C ALA A 381 -7.02 -33.51 1.44
N SER A 382 -7.33 -32.88 0.29
CA SER A 382 -8.69 -32.67 -0.20
C SER A 382 -9.38 -33.95 -0.70
N ARG A 383 -8.64 -35.06 -0.90
CA ARG A 383 -9.22 -36.36 -1.27
C ARG A 383 -9.47 -37.22 -0.05
N PRO A 384 -10.46 -38.16 -0.09
CA PRO A 384 -10.69 -39.11 0.98
C PRO A 384 -9.42 -39.83 1.39
N LEU A 385 -9.26 -40.04 2.70
CA LEU A 385 -8.15 -40.83 3.25
C LEU A 385 -8.09 -42.21 2.59
N PRO A 386 -6.87 -42.75 2.29
CA PRO A 386 -6.72 -44.16 1.95
C PRO A 386 -7.21 -45.03 3.10
N THR A 387 -7.34 -46.33 2.84
CA THR A 387 -7.80 -47.31 3.85
C THR A 387 -7.01 -47.16 5.17
N VAL A 388 -7.74 -46.87 6.24
CA VAL A 388 -7.20 -46.78 7.58
C VAL A 388 -6.90 -48.19 8.07
N THR A 389 -5.68 -48.45 8.47
CA THR A 389 -5.22 -49.76 8.99
C THR A 389 -5.16 -49.69 10.51
N THR A 390 -5.07 -50.83 11.17
CA THR A 390 -4.96 -50.98 12.63
C THR A 390 -3.64 -50.46 13.22
N VAL A 391 -2.70 -50.03 12.40
CA VAL A 391 -1.41 -49.43 12.77
C VAL A 391 -1.34 -48.06 12.13
N GLU A 392 -0.84 -47.06 12.83
CA GLU A 392 -0.62 -45.68 12.30
C GLU A 392 0.33 -45.72 11.09
N ARG A 393 -0.22 -45.53 9.89
CA ARG A 393 0.51 -45.59 8.62
C ARG A 393 0.21 -44.42 7.69
N HIS A 394 -0.23 -43.31 8.25
CA HIS A 394 -0.49 -42.05 7.51
C HIS A 394 0.22 -40.90 8.19
N GLY A 395 0.98 -40.12 7.43
CA GLY A 395 1.54 -38.84 7.84
C GLY A 395 0.90 -37.72 7.04
N ALA A 396 0.70 -36.56 7.65
CA ALA A 396 0.36 -35.34 6.95
C ALA A 396 1.65 -34.61 6.60
N LEU A 397 1.87 -34.32 5.31
CA LEU A 397 2.95 -33.48 4.84
C LEU A 397 2.36 -32.10 4.52
N TYR A 398 2.65 -31.12 5.32
CA TYR A 398 2.28 -29.74 5.09
C TYR A 398 3.34 -29.10 4.18
N GLY A 399 2.92 -28.57 3.02
CA GLY A 399 3.84 -27.98 2.06
C GLY A 399 4.65 -29.00 1.24
N GLY A 400 4.04 -30.13 0.87
CA GLY A 400 4.68 -31.17 0.07
C GLY A 400 5.20 -30.68 -1.29
N THR A 401 6.12 -31.46 -1.90
CA THR A 401 6.64 -31.19 -3.25
C THR A 401 5.49 -31.14 -4.25
N VAL A 402 5.28 -29.96 -4.84
CA VAL A 402 4.30 -29.76 -5.91
C VAL A 402 4.92 -30.30 -7.20
N SER A 403 4.37 -31.36 -7.74
CA SER A 403 4.85 -31.95 -9.01
C SER A 403 4.35 -31.15 -10.21
N SER A 404 3.25 -30.42 -10.06
CA SER A 404 2.67 -29.62 -11.14
C SER A 404 2.01 -28.34 -10.62
N LEU A 405 1.91 -27.35 -11.50
CA LEU A 405 1.23 -26.08 -11.23
C LEU A 405 -0.27 -26.27 -10.98
N GLU A 406 -0.86 -27.29 -11.58
CA GLU A 406 -2.28 -27.63 -11.46
C GLU A 406 -2.67 -28.05 -10.05
N GLU A 407 -1.73 -28.58 -9.28
CA GLU A 407 -1.92 -28.98 -7.88
C GLU A 407 -1.87 -27.77 -6.93
N CYS A 408 -1.25 -26.67 -7.34
CA CYS A 408 -1.20 -25.46 -6.54
C CYS A 408 -2.62 -24.93 -6.30
N ARG A 409 -2.88 -24.44 -5.07
CA ARG A 409 -4.13 -23.77 -4.74
C ARG A 409 -4.03 -22.28 -5.00
N PHE A 410 -5.08 -21.71 -5.50
CA PHE A 410 -5.16 -20.30 -5.81
C PHE A 410 -6.49 -19.70 -5.38
N ARG A 411 -6.44 -18.55 -4.70
CA ARG A 411 -7.59 -17.68 -4.41
C ARG A 411 -7.21 -16.21 -4.54
N MET A 412 -8.21 -15.38 -4.75
CA MET A 412 -8.08 -13.92 -4.65
C MET A 412 -8.14 -13.50 -3.18
N LEU A 413 -7.53 -12.36 -2.86
CA LEU A 413 -7.65 -11.77 -1.53
C LEU A 413 -9.08 -11.27 -1.27
N GLU A 414 -9.47 -11.29 -0.01
CA GLU A 414 -10.74 -10.77 0.46
C GLU A 414 -10.64 -9.30 0.91
N PRO A 415 -11.75 -8.55 0.96
CA PRO A 415 -11.74 -7.13 1.36
C PRO A 415 -11.12 -6.88 2.74
N HIS A 416 -11.32 -7.79 3.71
CA HIS A 416 -10.71 -7.63 5.04
C HIS A 416 -9.19 -7.78 5.02
N GLU A 417 -8.63 -8.63 4.15
CA GLU A 417 -7.18 -8.75 3.95
C GLU A 417 -6.59 -7.47 3.33
N TYR A 418 -7.31 -6.85 2.38
CA TYR A 418 -6.92 -5.55 1.83
C TYR A 418 -7.01 -4.43 2.87
N ALA A 419 -8.04 -4.45 3.72
CA ALA A 419 -8.18 -3.48 4.82
C ALA A 419 -7.01 -3.61 5.81
N ALA A 420 -6.67 -4.84 6.19
CA ALA A 420 -5.53 -5.13 7.05
C ALA A 420 -4.19 -4.73 6.41
N ALA A 421 -4.02 -4.97 5.10
CA ALA A 421 -2.83 -4.53 4.34
C ALA A 421 -2.71 -3.00 4.27
N MET A 422 -3.84 -2.29 4.26
CA MET A 422 -3.88 -0.82 4.37
C MET A 422 -3.68 -0.35 5.82
N ALA A 423 -3.63 -1.26 6.79
CA ALA A 423 -3.57 -1.01 8.23
C ALA A 423 -4.82 -0.32 8.80
N PHE A 424 -6.00 -0.61 8.26
CA PHE A 424 -7.24 -0.32 8.96
C PHE A 424 -7.42 -1.26 10.17
N PRO A 425 -8.05 -0.80 11.25
CA PRO A 425 -8.38 -1.65 12.39
C PRO A 425 -9.24 -2.86 11.98
N ALA A 426 -9.06 -4.00 12.64
CA ALA A 426 -9.85 -5.21 12.35
C ALA A 426 -11.37 -5.00 12.53
N THR A 427 -11.76 -4.04 13.38
CA THR A 427 -13.16 -3.65 13.64
C THR A 427 -13.71 -2.68 12.58
N TYR A 428 -12.90 -2.25 11.58
CA TYR A 428 -13.31 -1.26 10.60
C TYR A 428 -14.43 -1.78 9.70
N ARG A 429 -15.52 -1.04 9.62
CA ARG A 429 -16.72 -1.44 8.88
C ARG A 429 -16.72 -0.82 7.48
N LEU A 430 -16.75 -1.66 6.44
CA LEU A 430 -16.92 -1.26 5.04
C LEU A 430 -18.37 -1.51 4.62
N LEU A 431 -19.16 -0.46 4.46
CA LEU A 431 -20.62 -0.56 4.24
C LEU A 431 -21.05 -0.71 2.77
N ALA A 432 -20.10 -0.81 1.82
CA ALA A 432 -20.46 -1.11 0.43
C ALA A 432 -21.05 -2.52 0.30
N ARG A 433 -22.05 -2.67 -0.59
CA ARG A 433 -22.82 -3.91 -0.75
C ARG A 433 -21.99 -5.06 -1.34
N ASP A 434 -21.17 -4.77 -2.33
CA ASP A 434 -20.43 -5.79 -3.08
C ASP A 434 -18.92 -5.73 -2.81
N LYS A 435 -18.26 -6.87 -3.03
CA LYS A 435 -16.81 -7.03 -2.85
C LYS A 435 -16.00 -6.05 -3.69
N ARG A 436 -16.41 -5.80 -4.93
CA ARG A 436 -15.69 -4.92 -5.86
C ARG A 436 -15.66 -3.48 -5.34
N THR A 437 -16.81 -2.98 -4.87
CA THR A 437 -16.90 -1.62 -4.30
C THR A 437 -16.09 -1.51 -3.00
N ARG A 438 -16.06 -2.53 -2.15
CA ARG A 438 -15.19 -2.55 -0.95
C ARG A 438 -13.71 -2.46 -1.31
N VAL A 439 -13.26 -3.23 -2.30
CA VAL A 439 -11.87 -3.15 -2.79
C VAL A 439 -11.58 -1.81 -3.46
N LEU A 440 -12.53 -1.26 -4.22
CA LEU A 440 -12.45 0.09 -4.82
C LEU A 440 -12.22 1.16 -3.75
N MET A 441 -13.01 1.12 -2.67
CA MET A 441 -12.88 2.05 -1.55
C MET A 441 -11.49 1.98 -0.91
N LEU A 442 -11.00 0.77 -0.63
CA LEU A 442 -9.67 0.56 -0.06
C LEU A 442 -8.56 1.00 -1.02
N GLY A 443 -8.71 0.74 -2.31
CA GLY A 443 -7.76 1.18 -3.33
C GLY A 443 -7.62 2.70 -3.44
N ASN A 444 -8.70 3.44 -3.17
CA ASN A 444 -8.72 4.92 -3.15
C ASN A 444 -8.38 5.50 -1.77
N ALA A 445 -8.35 4.69 -0.72
CA ALA A 445 -8.11 5.20 0.63
C ALA A 445 -6.65 5.61 0.86
N VAL A 446 -6.46 6.52 1.79
CA VAL A 446 -5.19 6.79 2.45
C VAL A 446 -4.88 5.65 3.43
N THR A 447 -3.62 5.29 3.61
CA THR A 447 -3.23 4.37 4.69
C THR A 447 -3.20 5.10 6.02
N PRO A 448 -3.92 4.63 7.05
CA PRO A 448 -3.94 5.27 8.37
C PRO A 448 -2.55 5.59 8.95
N PRO A 449 -1.52 4.73 8.85
CA PRO A 449 -0.18 5.06 9.34
C PRO A 449 0.45 6.29 8.70
N ALA A 450 0.30 6.47 7.38
CA ALA A 450 0.85 7.64 6.70
C ALA A 450 0.14 8.92 7.14
N ALA A 451 -1.19 8.88 7.26
CA ALA A 451 -1.96 10.02 7.77
C ALA A 451 -1.60 10.35 9.22
N ARG A 452 -1.51 9.33 10.09
CA ARG A 452 -1.09 9.46 11.49
C ARG A 452 0.24 10.20 11.62
N ASP A 453 1.27 9.73 10.93
CA ASP A 453 2.62 10.29 11.06
C ASP A 453 2.69 11.73 10.53
N LEU A 454 2.02 12.03 9.42
CA LEU A 454 1.98 13.38 8.85
C LEU A 454 1.12 14.35 9.67
N ILE A 455 0.00 13.90 10.24
CA ILE A 455 -0.83 14.72 11.13
C ILE A 455 -0.11 14.96 12.46
N ALA A 456 0.57 13.95 13.02
CA ALA A 456 1.39 14.12 14.21
C ALA A 456 2.49 15.17 13.99
N MET A 457 3.17 15.13 12.84
CA MET A 457 4.18 16.11 12.46
C MET A 457 3.64 17.55 12.46
N VAL A 458 2.52 17.80 11.79
CA VAL A 458 1.95 19.15 11.75
C VAL A 458 1.34 19.56 13.09
N SER A 459 0.79 18.62 13.86
CA SER A 459 0.27 18.89 15.22
C SER A 459 1.38 19.32 16.17
N GLU A 460 2.52 18.66 16.12
CA GLU A 460 3.72 19.04 16.89
C GLU A 460 4.20 20.44 16.49
N ALA A 461 4.24 20.74 15.20
CA ALA A 461 4.63 22.07 14.71
C ALA A 461 3.66 23.16 15.20
N ILE A 462 2.35 22.91 15.12
CA ILE A 462 1.30 23.85 15.52
C ILE A 462 1.31 24.11 17.04
N THR A 463 1.39 23.03 17.85
CA THR A 463 1.26 23.14 19.31
C THR A 463 2.56 23.50 20.01
N GLY A 464 3.70 23.16 19.39
CA GLY A 464 5.00 23.24 20.02
C GLY A 464 5.26 22.15 21.07
N GLN A 465 4.33 21.22 21.24
CA GLN A 465 4.46 20.10 22.17
C GLN A 465 5.05 18.90 21.43
N GLU A 466 6.14 18.36 21.94
CA GLU A 466 6.74 17.17 21.37
C GLU A 466 5.81 15.95 21.55
N LEU A 467 5.50 15.28 20.44
CA LEU A 467 4.75 14.03 20.46
C LEU A 467 5.71 12.85 20.55
N GLN A 468 5.48 12.02 21.56
CA GLN A 468 6.23 10.77 21.75
C GLN A 468 5.45 9.63 21.05
N PRO A 469 6.14 8.70 20.36
CA PRO A 469 5.50 7.48 19.88
C PRO A 469 4.85 6.73 21.03
N CYS A 470 3.68 6.15 20.81
CA CYS A 470 3.16 5.18 21.77
C CYS A 470 4.11 3.99 21.84
N ALA A 471 4.57 3.64 23.04
CA ALA A 471 5.45 2.52 23.30
C ALA A 471 4.80 1.18 22.94
#